data_dd01f9c6b8820284e7ee40df1f4066b7
#
_entry.id   dd01f9c6b8820284e7ee40df1f4066b7
#
_cell.length_a   1.000
_cell.length_b   1.000
_cell.length_c   1.000
_cell.angle_alpha   90.00
_cell.angle_beta   90.00
_cell.angle_gamma   90.00
#
_symmetry.space_group_name_H-M   'P 1'
#
loop_
_entity.id
_entity.type
_entity.pdbx_description
1 polymer ?
#
loop_
_entity_poly.entity_id
_entity_poly.type
_entity_poly.pdbx_seq_one_letter_code
_entity_poly.pdbx_strand_id
1 'polypeptide(L)'
;MKLFKRLSRSVKGKVAIITGAGSGMGAATAKVFAEEGVKVVATDVNLEAVMTVSEEIKSNGGVCQAIQLDVTNKAEIENCLEETIKEFGSLDFVINNAGISSATAVDDE
;
A
#
# COMPACT_ATOMS: atom_id res chain seq x y z
N MET A 1 6.35 -12.03 -20.10
CA MET A 1 6.78 -11.85 -18.71
C MET A 1 8.11 -11.16 -18.52
N LYS A 2 8.76 -10.78 -19.62
CA LYS A 2 10.00 -10.01 -19.51
C LYS A 2 9.79 -8.68 -18.83
N LEU A 3 8.70 -7.99 -19.19
CA LEU A 3 8.39 -6.70 -18.57
C LEU A 3 8.20 -6.85 -17.08
N PHE A 4 7.48 -7.90 -16.68
CA PHE A 4 7.21 -8.15 -15.28
C PHE A 4 8.48 -8.40 -14.49
N LYS A 5 9.41 -9.16 -15.06
CA LYS A 5 10.70 -9.39 -14.40
C LYS A 5 11.51 -8.12 -14.27
N ARG A 6 11.42 -7.24 -15.25
CA ARG A 6 12.11 -5.95 -15.16
C ARG A 6 11.52 -5.07 -14.07
N LEU A 7 10.19 -5.07 -13.95
CA LEU A 7 9.53 -4.33 -12.87
C LEU A 7 9.94 -4.88 -11.51
N SER A 8 10.00 -6.19 -11.40
CA SER A 8 10.39 -6.83 -10.16
C SER A 8 11.78 -6.37 -9.72
N ARG A 9 12.73 -6.35 -10.64
CA ARG A 9 14.08 -5.89 -10.30
C ARG A 9 14.12 -4.42 -9.96
N SER A 10 13.24 -3.62 -10.59
CA SER A 10 13.21 -2.18 -10.34
C SER A 10 12.63 -1.84 -8.98
N VAL A 11 11.68 -2.65 -8.49
CA VAL A 11 10.94 -2.29 -7.29
C VAL A 11 11.36 -3.07 -6.05
N LYS A 12 12.18 -4.10 -6.21
CA LYS A 12 12.58 -4.93 -5.07
C LYS A 12 13.23 -4.08 -3.99
N GLY A 13 12.76 -4.22 -2.77
CA GLY A 13 13.29 -3.47 -1.64
C GLY A 13 12.75 -2.06 -1.51
N LYS A 14 11.96 -1.61 -2.47
CA LYS A 14 11.34 -0.30 -2.38
C LYS A 14 10.18 -0.34 -1.40
N VAL A 15 9.74 0.84 -0.98
CA VAL A 15 8.67 0.97 0.02
C VAL A 15 7.48 1.67 -0.63
N ALA A 16 6.30 1.08 -0.49
CA ALA A 16 5.08 1.62 -1.10
C ALA A 16 3.96 1.70 -0.07
N ILE A 17 3.27 2.84 -0.07
CA ILE A 17 2.00 2.97 0.66
C ILE A 17 0.89 2.73 -0.35
N ILE A 18 -0.04 1.84 -0.01
CA ILE A 18 -1.18 1.54 -0.89
C ILE A 18 -2.45 1.84 -0.11
N THR A 19 -3.23 2.80 -0.59
CA THR A 19 -4.48 3.14 0.06
C THR A 19 -5.61 2.29 -0.49
N GLY A 20 -6.66 2.12 0.31
CA GLY A 20 -7.76 1.26 -0.10
C GLY A 20 -7.35 -0.19 -0.25
N ALA A 21 -6.39 -0.62 0.56
CA ALA A 21 -5.78 -1.94 0.40
C ALA A 21 -6.54 -3.06 1.11
N GLY A 22 -7.65 -2.74 1.76
CA GLY A 22 -8.39 -3.74 2.51
C GLY A 22 -9.24 -4.66 1.65
N SER A 23 -9.50 -4.32 0.42
CA SER A 23 -10.34 -5.14 -0.43
C SER A 23 -10.11 -4.81 -1.91
N GLY A 24 -10.64 -5.66 -2.79
CA GLY A 24 -10.67 -5.43 -4.22
C GLY A 24 -9.31 -5.19 -4.84
N MET A 25 -9.25 -4.21 -5.71
CA MET A 25 -8.04 -3.92 -6.47
C MET A 25 -6.88 -3.51 -5.58
N GLY A 26 -7.16 -2.74 -4.52
CA GLY A 26 -6.10 -2.33 -3.59
C GLY A 26 -5.46 -3.52 -2.90
N ALA A 27 -6.27 -4.47 -2.45
CA ALA A 27 -5.74 -5.67 -1.82
C ALA A 27 -4.92 -6.49 -2.80
N ALA A 28 -5.41 -6.64 -4.03
CA ALA A 28 -4.69 -7.37 -5.07
C ALA A 28 -3.36 -6.71 -5.39
N THR A 29 -3.36 -5.38 -5.50
CA THR A 29 -2.15 -4.62 -5.77
C THR A 29 -1.13 -4.83 -4.66
N ALA A 30 -1.60 -4.75 -3.40
CA ALA A 30 -0.69 -4.93 -2.26
C ALA A 30 -0.02 -6.30 -2.30
N LYS A 31 -0.79 -7.33 -2.62
CA LYS A 31 -0.25 -8.69 -2.65
C LYS A 31 0.75 -8.86 -3.79
N VAL A 32 0.45 -8.33 -4.97
CA VAL A 32 1.37 -8.42 -6.11
C VAL A 32 2.66 -7.69 -5.82
N PHE A 33 2.57 -6.48 -5.27
CA PHE A 33 3.75 -5.71 -4.94
C PHE A 33 4.62 -6.43 -3.93
N ALA A 34 3.99 -7.00 -2.89
CA ALA A 34 4.74 -7.74 -1.89
C ALA A 34 5.45 -8.95 -2.48
N GLU A 35 4.80 -9.64 -3.43
CA GLU A 35 5.43 -10.76 -4.11
C GLU A 35 6.66 -10.35 -4.90
N GLU A 36 6.68 -9.11 -5.36
CA GLU A 36 7.80 -8.59 -6.12
C GLU A 36 8.89 -7.98 -5.23
N GLY A 37 8.77 -8.15 -3.93
CA GLY A 37 9.80 -7.71 -3.01
C GLY A 37 9.63 -6.30 -2.48
N VAL A 38 8.50 -5.67 -2.75
CA VAL A 38 8.21 -4.34 -2.23
C VAL A 38 7.79 -4.47 -0.76
N LYS A 39 8.26 -3.56 0.07
CA LYS A 39 7.80 -3.45 1.45
C LYS A 39 6.53 -2.61 1.42
N VAL A 40 5.42 -3.21 1.80
CA VAL A 40 4.10 -2.62 1.61
C VAL A 40 3.56 -2.06 2.91
N VAL A 41 3.09 -0.81 2.86
CA VAL A 41 2.28 -0.26 3.92
C VAL A 41 0.86 -0.25 3.39
N ALA A 42 0.05 -1.18 3.85
CA ALA A 42 -1.32 -1.35 3.39
C ALA A 42 -2.25 -0.53 4.28
N THR A 43 -3.01 0.36 3.69
CA THR A 43 -3.88 1.25 4.46
C THR A 43 -5.31 1.17 3.97
N ASP A 44 -6.24 1.39 4.90
CA ASP A 44 -7.66 1.39 4.61
C ASP A 44 -8.39 2.00 5.79
N VAL A 45 -9.58 2.55 5.56
CA VAL A 45 -10.41 3.01 6.67
C VAL A 45 -10.86 1.82 7.51
N ASN A 46 -10.97 0.66 6.89
CA ASN A 46 -11.37 -0.57 7.58
C ASN A 46 -10.11 -1.29 8.05
N LEU A 47 -9.77 -1.09 9.32
CA LEU A 47 -8.54 -1.67 9.87
C LEU A 47 -8.55 -3.19 9.83
N GLU A 48 -9.70 -3.80 10.14
CA GLU A 48 -9.80 -5.25 10.15
C GLU A 48 -9.47 -5.84 8.78
N ALA A 49 -10.03 -5.21 7.74
CA ALA A 49 -9.82 -5.70 6.38
C ALA A 49 -8.35 -5.60 5.99
N VAL A 50 -7.72 -4.49 6.31
CA VAL A 50 -6.33 -4.31 5.89
C VAL A 50 -5.39 -5.17 6.72
N MET A 51 -5.75 -5.43 7.98
CA MET A 51 -4.97 -6.37 8.78
C MET A 51 -5.01 -7.78 8.22
N THR A 52 -6.17 -8.19 7.70
CA THR A 52 -6.30 -9.49 7.05
C THR A 52 -5.37 -9.59 5.84
N VAL A 53 -5.35 -8.54 5.02
CA VAL A 53 -4.47 -8.51 3.85
C VAL A 53 -3.02 -8.57 4.28
N SER A 54 -2.66 -7.81 5.32
CA SER A 54 -1.30 -7.80 5.82
C SER A 54 -0.88 -9.19 6.31
N GLU A 55 -1.77 -9.89 7.01
CA GLU A 55 -1.45 -11.23 7.49
C GLU A 55 -1.24 -12.19 6.34
N GLU A 56 -2.05 -12.08 5.29
CA GLU A 56 -1.87 -12.92 4.11
C GLU A 56 -0.53 -12.69 3.46
N ILE A 57 -0.14 -11.41 3.34
CA ILE A 57 1.16 -11.08 2.76
C ILE A 57 2.29 -11.66 3.59
N LYS A 58 2.22 -11.49 4.91
CA LYS A 58 3.26 -11.99 5.79
C LYS A 58 3.35 -13.52 5.76
N SER A 59 2.21 -14.19 5.70
CA SER A 59 2.21 -15.65 5.68
C SER A 59 2.82 -16.20 4.40
N ASN A 60 2.88 -15.39 3.34
CA ASN A 60 3.52 -15.77 2.09
C ASN A 60 4.94 -15.24 1.98
N GLY A 61 5.50 -14.77 3.09
CA GLY A 61 6.90 -14.35 3.12
C GLY A 61 7.13 -12.89 2.75
N GLY A 62 6.09 -12.12 2.53
CA GLY A 62 6.23 -10.71 2.19
C GLY A 62 6.35 -9.82 3.41
N VAL A 63 6.61 -8.56 3.17
CA VAL A 63 6.74 -7.54 4.21
C VAL A 63 5.56 -6.59 4.08
N CYS A 64 4.78 -6.47 5.15
CA CYS A 64 3.61 -5.59 5.13
C CYS A 64 3.30 -5.05 6.51
N GLN A 65 2.95 -3.78 6.57
CA GLN A 65 2.46 -3.14 7.78
C GLN A 65 1.05 -2.62 7.48
N ALA A 66 0.09 -2.89 8.36
CA ALA A 66 -1.28 -2.42 8.20
C ALA A 66 -1.46 -1.14 9.02
N ILE A 67 -2.03 -0.12 8.40
CA ILE A 67 -2.32 1.14 9.09
C ILE A 67 -3.73 1.57 8.71
N GLN A 68 -4.53 1.94 9.72
CA GLN A 68 -5.84 2.52 9.46
C GLN A 68 -5.65 3.94 8.96
N LEU A 69 -6.29 4.28 7.85
CA LEU A 69 -6.08 5.58 7.24
C LEU A 69 -7.33 6.04 6.52
N ASP A 70 -7.79 7.23 6.88
CA ASP A 70 -8.82 7.96 6.14
C ASP A 70 -8.08 8.97 5.27
N VAL A 71 -8.11 8.79 3.95
CA VAL A 71 -7.33 9.63 3.04
C VAL A 71 -7.85 11.07 2.97
N THR A 72 -9.00 11.34 3.59
CA THR A 72 -9.50 12.72 3.67
C THR A 72 -9.01 13.43 4.92
N ASN A 73 -8.30 12.73 5.81
CA ASN A 73 -7.83 13.30 7.06
C ASN A 73 -6.34 13.57 6.95
N LYS A 74 -5.99 14.87 6.87
CA LYS A 74 -4.61 15.27 6.65
C LYS A 74 -3.68 14.79 7.77
N ALA A 75 -4.14 14.88 9.01
CA ALA A 75 -3.30 14.46 10.14
C ALA A 75 -3.00 12.96 10.08
N GLU A 76 -3.97 12.17 9.65
CA GLU A 76 -3.74 10.73 9.52
C GLU A 76 -2.76 10.42 8.39
N ILE A 77 -2.85 11.17 7.30
CA ILE A 77 -1.90 11.01 6.19
C ILE A 77 -0.49 11.31 6.67
N GLU A 78 -0.32 12.43 7.39
CA GLU A 78 1.00 12.81 7.88
C GLU A 78 1.54 11.75 8.85
N ASN A 79 0.69 11.23 9.71
CA ASN A 79 1.10 10.19 10.64
C ASN A 79 1.53 8.93 9.90
N CYS A 80 0.78 8.57 8.86
CA CYS A 80 1.10 7.39 8.07
C CYS A 80 2.47 7.54 7.40
N LEU A 81 2.74 8.73 6.85
CA LEU A 81 4.04 8.99 6.23
C LEU A 81 5.16 8.87 7.26
N GLU A 82 4.96 9.45 8.44
CA GLU A 82 5.97 9.38 9.49
C GLU A 82 6.23 7.95 9.94
N GLU A 83 5.15 7.18 10.13
CA GLU A 83 5.30 5.79 10.54
C GLU A 83 6.02 4.96 9.49
N THR A 84 5.73 5.24 8.22
CA THR A 84 6.38 4.53 7.12
C THR A 84 7.89 4.79 7.11
N ILE A 85 8.27 6.06 7.23
CA ILE A 85 9.68 6.42 7.26
C ILE A 85 10.36 5.83 8.49
N LYS A 86 9.68 5.86 9.63
CA LYS A 86 10.24 5.32 10.87
C LYS A 86 10.48 3.83 10.76
N GLU A 87 9.53 3.10 10.15
CA GLU A 87 9.62 1.65 10.07
C GLU A 87 10.60 1.18 9.00
N PHE A 88 10.57 1.83 7.84
CA PHE A 88 11.30 1.34 6.66
C PHE A 88 12.43 2.24 6.20
N GLY A 89 12.51 3.44 6.73
CA GLY A 89 13.60 4.36 6.39
C GLY A 89 13.41 5.16 5.12
N SER A 90 12.40 4.85 4.32
CA SER A 90 12.16 5.55 3.06
C SER A 90 10.73 5.36 2.61
N LEU A 91 10.35 6.10 1.58
CA LEU A 91 9.07 5.93 0.92
C LEU A 91 9.29 6.22 -0.56
N ASP A 92 9.01 5.24 -1.41
CA ASP A 92 9.29 5.34 -2.83
C ASP A 92 8.04 5.55 -3.67
N PHE A 93 6.91 4.95 -3.27
CA PHE A 93 5.68 5.01 -4.05
C PHE A 93 4.48 5.21 -3.15
N VAL A 94 3.50 5.97 -3.64
CA VAL A 94 2.18 6.03 -3.03
C VAL A 94 1.17 5.66 -4.11
N ILE A 95 0.42 4.58 -3.87
CA ILE A 95 -0.56 4.10 -4.83
C ILE A 95 -1.93 4.34 -4.21
N ASN A 96 -2.67 5.25 -4.81
CA ASN A 96 -3.95 5.70 -4.24
C ASN A 96 -5.11 4.96 -4.89
N ASN A 97 -5.54 3.87 -4.25
CA ASN A 97 -6.72 3.14 -4.70
C ASN A 97 -7.98 3.58 -3.98
N ALA A 98 -7.84 4.26 -2.85
CA ALA A 98 -9.01 4.62 -2.05
C ALA A 98 -9.96 5.53 -2.78
N GLY A 99 -9.46 6.33 -3.70
CA GLY A 99 -10.28 7.27 -4.43
C GLY A 99 -10.79 6.78 -5.76
N ILE A 100 -10.46 5.57 -6.15
CA ILE A 100 -10.78 5.08 -7.49
C ILE A 100 -12.28 4.97 -7.71
N SER A 101 -13.02 4.53 -6.69
CA SER A 101 -14.45 4.32 -6.84
C SER A 101 -15.22 5.64 -6.97
N SER A 102 -14.57 6.75 -6.65
CA SER A 102 -15.19 8.07 -6.71
C SER A 102 -14.59 8.83 -7.90
N ALA A 103 -15.37 8.97 -8.93
CA ALA A 103 -14.89 9.67 -10.12
C ALA A 103 -14.50 11.11 -9.82
N THR A 104 -15.12 11.69 -8.82
CA THR A 104 -14.86 13.09 -8.47
C THR A 104 -13.55 13.28 -7.75
N ALA A 105 -13.04 12.27 -7.16
CA ALA A 105 -11.83 12.39 -6.39
C ALA A 105 -10.63 12.72 -7.26
N VAL A 106 -10.81 12.50 -8.49
CA VAL A 106 -9.68 12.69 -9.35
C VAL A 106 -9.44 14.16 -9.63
N ASP A 107 -9.49 14.48 -9.55
CA ASP A 107 -9.07 15.58 -9.91
C ASP A 107 -8.66 16.57 -9.41
N ASP A 108 -8.98 16.63 -9.29
CA ASP A 108 -8.69 17.50 -8.92
C ASP A 108 -7.84 17.94 -8.48
N GLU A 109 -7.75 17.97 -8.66
CA GLU A 109 -7.06 18.37 -8.27
C GLU A 109 -6.54 18.58 -8.23
#